data_cf1524edffb3d91c50c89b569a3aa60f
#
_entry.id   cf1524edffb3d91c50c89b569a3aa60f
#
_cell.length_a   1.000
_cell.length_b   1.000
_cell.length_c   1.000
_cell.angle_alpha   90.00
_cell.angle_beta   90.00
_cell.angle_gamma   90.00
#
_symmetry.space_group_name_H-M   'P 1'
#
loop_
_entity.id
_entity.type
_entity.pdbx_description
1 polymer ?
#
loop_
_entity_poly.entity_id
_entity_poly.type
_entity_poly.pdbx_seq_one_letter_code
_entity_poly.pdbx_strand_id
1 'polypeptide(L)'
;MTHGIVCAAQPEAAEAGAMALKNGGNAIDAAVACALAQGVVDPLMTGAGGVGSAVVHDAKSGTTECLNFLGVAPMAAREDMWADAIEGETADAFGFMLRGRINALGHQAVMVPGNLKGYQALLESYGT
;
A
#
# COMPACT_ATOMS: atom_id res chain seq x y z
N MET A 1 26.28 -9.54 14.90
CA MET A 1 25.91 -9.16 13.52
C MET A 1 24.53 -9.70 13.28
N THR A 2 23.53 -8.85 13.15
CA THR A 2 22.18 -9.26 12.81
C THR A 2 22.15 -9.54 11.30
N HIS A 3 21.84 -10.76 10.92
CA HIS A 3 21.65 -11.14 9.53
C HIS A 3 20.18 -10.90 9.16
N GLY A 4 19.92 -10.21 8.06
CA GLY A 4 18.59 -9.97 7.53
C GLY A 4 18.58 -10.07 6.02
N ILE A 5 17.40 -10.30 5.45
CA ILE A 5 17.17 -10.31 4.01
C ILE A 5 16.10 -9.27 3.71
N VAL A 6 16.35 -8.46 2.68
CA VAL A 6 15.37 -7.53 2.11
C VAL A 6 15.18 -7.90 0.64
N CYS A 7 13.93 -8.01 0.23
CA CYS A 7 13.56 -8.26 -1.16
C CYS A 7 12.54 -7.22 -1.61
N ALA A 8 12.74 -6.64 -2.78
CA ALA A 8 11.84 -5.67 -3.40
C ALA A 8 11.88 -5.82 -4.92
N ALA A 9 10.89 -5.26 -5.60
CA ALA A 9 10.83 -5.27 -7.06
C ALA A 9 11.96 -4.43 -7.68
N GLN A 10 12.34 -3.32 -7.02
CA GLN A 10 13.39 -2.41 -7.50
C GLN A 10 14.63 -2.49 -6.59
N PRO A 11 15.85 -2.54 -7.16
CA PRO A 11 17.09 -2.65 -6.39
C PRO A 11 17.28 -1.53 -5.36
N GLU A 12 16.96 -0.29 -5.73
CA GLU A 12 17.09 0.88 -4.87
C GLU A 12 16.19 0.79 -3.63
N ALA A 13 15.01 0.21 -3.79
CA ALA A 13 14.09 -0.04 -2.67
C ALA A 13 14.66 -1.11 -1.72
N ALA A 14 15.21 -2.20 -2.26
CA ALA A 14 15.88 -3.21 -1.47
C ALA A 14 17.11 -2.66 -0.73
N GLU A 15 17.88 -1.76 -1.37
CA GLU A 15 19.03 -1.10 -0.76
C GLU A 15 18.60 -0.19 0.40
N ALA A 16 17.52 0.60 0.23
CA ALA A 16 16.98 1.43 1.31
C ALA A 16 16.61 0.60 2.55
N GLY A 17 15.93 -0.53 2.36
CA GLY A 17 15.64 -1.46 3.45
C GLY A 17 16.89 -2.08 4.08
N ALA A 18 17.88 -2.46 3.27
CA ALA A 18 19.16 -2.99 3.77
C ALA A 18 19.93 -1.93 4.57
N MET A 19 19.87 -0.66 4.17
CA MET A 19 20.46 0.43 4.93
C MET A 19 19.80 0.63 6.29
N ALA A 20 18.46 0.52 6.38
CA ALA A 20 17.75 0.56 7.66
C ALA A 20 18.25 -0.54 8.61
N LEU A 21 18.40 -1.78 8.13
CA LEU A 21 19.00 -2.87 8.92
C LEU A 21 20.44 -2.58 9.36
N LYS A 22 21.29 -2.06 8.47
CA LYS A 22 22.68 -1.71 8.78
C LYS A 22 22.78 -0.63 9.86
N ASN A 23 21.83 0.29 9.90
CA ASN A 23 21.76 1.37 10.88
C ASN A 23 21.13 0.95 12.22
N GLY A 24 20.82 -0.32 12.39
CA GLY A 24 20.32 -0.87 13.65
C GLY A 24 18.80 -1.00 13.73
N GLY A 25 18.08 -0.65 12.68
CA GLY A 25 16.64 -0.88 12.58
C GLY A 25 16.30 -2.38 12.50
N ASN A 26 15.05 -2.71 12.80
CA ASN A 26 14.53 -4.06 12.70
C ASN A 26 13.91 -4.34 11.30
N ALA A 27 13.27 -5.50 11.14
CA ALA A 27 12.65 -5.90 9.88
C ALA A 27 11.51 -4.95 9.45
N ILE A 28 10.81 -4.34 10.40
CA ILE A 28 9.71 -3.41 10.11
C ILE A 28 10.25 -2.06 9.63
N ASP A 29 11.31 -1.54 10.27
CA ASP A 29 11.99 -0.33 9.79
C ASP A 29 12.50 -0.52 8.36
N ALA A 30 13.08 -1.69 8.09
CA ALA A 30 13.55 -2.05 6.76
C ALA A 30 12.41 -2.15 5.73
N ALA A 31 11.29 -2.75 6.10
CA ALA A 31 10.12 -2.89 5.23
C ALA A 31 9.51 -1.53 4.89
N VAL A 32 9.37 -0.63 5.87
CA VAL A 32 8.84 0.72 5.64
C VAL A 32 9.81 1.56 4.81
N ALA A 33 11.11 1.53 5.09
CA ALA A 33 12.12 2.22 4.27
C ALA A 33 12.09 1.73 2.81
N CYS A 34 12.02 0.41 2.63
CA CYS A 34 11.88 -0.22 1.31
C CYS A 34 10.61 0.25 0.59
N ALA A 35 9.44 0.23 1.27
CA ALA A 35 8.17 0.61 0.69
C ALA A 35 8.12 2.10 0.29
N LEU A 36 8.70 3.00 1.10
CA LEU A 36 8.80 4.42 0.78
C LEU A 36 9.71 4.67 -0.44
N ALA A 37 10.86 4.00 -0.50
CA ALA A 37 11.76 4.08 -1.65
C ALA A 37 11.10 3.51 -2.92
N GLN A 38 10.40 2.36 -2.81
CA GLN A 38 9.65 1.75 -3.91
C GLN A 38 8.64 2.73 -4.50
N GLY A 39 7.93 3.51 -3.67
CA GLY A 39 6.97 4.52 -4.11
C GLY A 39 7.58 5.68 -4.91
N VAL A 40 8.89 5.87 -4.83
CA VAL A 40 9.63 6.89 -5.61
C VAL A 40 10.18 6.31 -6.90
N VAL A 41 10.76 5.11 -6.85
CA VAL A 41 11.45 4.50 -8.00
C VAL A 41 10.52 3.75 -8.94
N ASP A 42 9.31 3.43 -8.49
CA ASP A 42 8.27 2.77 -9.28
C ASP A 42 6.91 3.47 -9.10
N PRO A 43 6.79 4.73 -9.50
CA PRO A 43 5.61 5.56 -9.22
C PRO A 43 4.35 5.12 -9.96
N LEU A 44 4.48 4.25 -10.97
CA LEU A 44 3.33 3.68 -11.69
C LEU A 44 2.61 2.62 -10.84
N MET A 45 3.36 1.83 -10.07
CA MET A 45 2.82 0.68 -9.34
C MET A 45 2.54 0.98 -7.88
N THR A 46 3.20 1.97 -7.29
CA THR A 46 3.04 2.29 -5.87
C THR A 46 3.33 3.76 -5.58
N GLY A 47 2.91 4.24 -4.43
CA GLY A 47 3.15 5.62 -4.01
C GLY A 47 2.52 5.95 -2.66
N ALA A 48 2.75 7.18 -2.19
CA ALA A 48 2.22 7.67 -0.91
C ALA A 48 0.68 7.65 -0.85
N GLY A 49 0.02 7.90 -1.99
CA GLY A 49 -1.44 7.83 -2.13
C GLY A 49 -1.98 6.42 -2.38
N GLY A 50 -1.18 5.40 -2.20
CA GLY A 50 -1.56 4.01 -2.43
C GLY A 50 -2.24 3.35 -1.24
N VAL A 51 -2.34 2.04 -1.35
CA VAL A 51 -2.99 1.14 -0.39
C VAL A 51 -2.13 -0.11 -0.21
N GLY A 52 -2.37 -0.86 0.86
CA GLY A 52 -1.63 -2.09 1.06
C GLY A 52 -2.10 -2.88 2.28
N SER A 53 -1.34 -3.92 2.54
CA SER A 53 -1.43 -4.71 3.77
C SER A 53 -0.05 -5.19 4.16
N ALA A 54 0.13 -5.52 5.42
CA ALA A 54 1.36 -6.10 5.93
C ALA A 54 1.05 -7.30 6.81
N VAL A 55 1.83 -8.36 6.65
CA VAL A 55 1.84 -9.50 7.58
C VAL A 55 3.13 -9.41 8.38
N VAL A 56 3.00 -9.32 9.69
CA VAL A 56 4.11 -9.24 10.63
C VAL A 56 4.15 -10.50 11.47
N HIS A 57 5.30 -11.17 11.48
CA HIS A 57 5.57 -12.28 12.40
C HIS A 57 6.60 -11.86 13.43
N ASP A 58 6.21 -11.85 14.70
CA ASP A 58 7.13 -11.66 15.81
C ASP A 58 7.61 -13.01 16.35
N ALA A 59 8.86 -13.33 16.07
CA ALA A 59 9.47 -14.59 16.50
C ALA A 59 9.62 -14.70 18.03
N LYS A 60 9.59 -13.59 18.78
CA LYS A 60 9.71 -13.63 20.26
C LYS A 60 8.40 -14.08 20.91
N SER A 61 7.28 -13.55 20.45
CA SER A 61 5.95 -13.92 20.93
C SER A 61 5.38 -15.13 20.19
N GLY A 62 5.89 -15.45 19.00
CA GLY A 62 5.35 -16.47 18.10
C GLY A 62 4.04 -16.03 17.43
N THR A 63 3.67 -14.75 17.52
CA THR A 63 2.43 -14.23 16.93
C THR A 63 2.62 -13.78 15.49
N THR A 64 1.55 -13.93 14.71
CA THR A 64 1.47 -13.39 13.36
C THR A 64 0.23 -12.52 13.26
N GLU A 65 0.42 -11.29 12.84
CA GLU A 65 -0.64 -10.29 12.71
C GLU A 65 -0.70 -9.74 11.30
N CYS A 66 -1.91 -9.35 10.88
CA CYS A 66 -2.13 -8.70 9.60
C CYS A 66 -2.63 -7.27 9.84
N LEU A 67 -1.89 -6.30 9.36
CA LEU A 67 -2.30 -4.90 9.32
C LEU A 67 -2.89 -4.62 7.94
N ASN A 68 -4.17 -4.25 7.91
CA ASN A 68 -4.87 -3.88 6.70
C ASN A 68 -4.97 -2.35 6.61
N PHE A 69 -4.34 -1.78 5.59
CA PHE A 69 -4.42 -0.36 5.25
C PHE A 69 -4.83 -0.16 3.79
N LEU A 70 -5.73 -1.01 3.32
CA LEU A 70 -6.41 -0.83 2.04
C LEU A 70 -7.18 0.49 2.03
N GLY A 71 -7.38 1.04 0.84
CA GLY A 71 -8.17 2.24 0.65
C GLY A 71 -9.63 2.01 1.02
N VAL A 72 -10.25 3.06 1.52
CA VAL A 72 -11.68 3.05 1.82
C VAL A 72 -12.43 4.01 0.91
N ALA A 73 -13.71 3.74 0.69
CA ALA A 73 -14.57 4.64 -0.04
C ALA A 73 -14.68 5.99 0.70
N PRO A 74 -14.65 7.13 0.00
CA PRO A 74 -14.95 8.43 0.61
C PRO A 74 -16.34 8.45 1.26
N MET A 75 -16.51 9.26 2.30
CA MET A 75 -17.81 9.39 3.00
C MET A 75 -18.96 9.84 2.10
N ALA A 76 -18.66 10.50 0.99
CA ALA A 76 -19.64 10.93 0.00
C ALA A 76 -20.01 9.82 -1.00
N ALA A 77 -19.37 8.67 -0.95
CA ALA A 77 -19.69 7.55 -1.84
C ALA A 77 -21.09 6.99 -1.50
N ARG A 78 -21.86 6.70 -2.54
CA ARG A 78 -23.16 6.05 -2.44
C ARG A 78 -23.22 4.87 -3.40
N GLU A 79 -24.02 3.87 -3.09
CA GLU A 79 -24.17 2.66 -3.90
C GLU A 79 -24.67 2.92 -5.33
N ASP A 80 -25.43 4.01 -5.51
CA ASP A 80 -26.08 4.40 -6.76
C ASP A 80 -25.37 5.56 -7.50
N MET A 81 -24.24 6.05 -6.98
CA MET A 81 -23.62 7.31 -7.46
C MET A 81 -23.24 7.33 -8.94
N TRP A 82 -23.17 6.18 -9.58
CA TRP A 82 -22.83 6.04 -11.00
C TRP A 82 -23.88 5.26 -11.80
N ALA A 83 -25.03 4.92 -11.22
CA ALA A 83 -26.04 4.07 -11.86
C ALA A 83 -26.45 4.58 -13.25
N ASP A 84 -26.67 5.89 -13.40
CA ASP A 84 -27.09 6.52 -14.66
C ASP A 84 -25.94 6.68 -15.68
N ALA A 85 -24.71 6.33 -15.31
CA ALA A 85 -23.52 6.47 -16.15
C ALA A 85 -23.02 5.13 -16.70
N ILE A 86 -23.61 4.01 -16.32
CA ILE A 86 -23.17 2.68 -16.75
C ILE A 86 -23.47 2.50 -18.24
N GLU A 87 -22.44 2.16 -19.01
CA GLU A 87 -22.50 1.88 -20.46
C GLU A 87 -22.34 0.37 -20.76
N GLY A 88 -21.80 -0.39 -19.83
CA GLY A 88 -21.59 -1.83 -19.97
C GLY A 88 -20.63 -2.38 -18.94
N GLU A 89 -20.37 -3.67 -19.00
CA GLU A 89 -19.35 -4.34 -18.20
C GLU A 89 -17.98 -4.28 -18.89
N THR A 90 -16.91 -4.28 -18.09
CA THR A 90 -15.55 -4.41 -18.62
C THR A 90 -15.34 -5.82 -19.20
N ALA A 91 -14.40 -5.95 -20.16
CA ALA A 91 -14.16 -7.22 -20.86
C ALA A 91 -13.71 -8.36 -19.92
N ASP A 92 -13.15 -8.04 -18.76
CA ASP A 92 -12.73 -8.97 -17.71
C ASP A 92 -13.84 -9.30 -16.70
N ALA A 93 -15.05 -8.72 -16.85
CA ALA A 93 -16.20 -8.85 -15.96
C ALA A 93 -15.94 -8.42 -14.49
N PHE A 94 -14.87 -7.66 -14.22
CA PHE A 94 -14.55 -7.17 -12.87
C PHE A 94 -15.04 -5.75 -12.59
N GLY A 95 -15.68 -5.09 -13.54
CA GLY A 95 -16.14 -3.73 -13.34
C GLY A 95 -17.10 -3.25 -14.42
N PHE A 96 -17.40 -1.95 -14.36
CA PHE A 96 -18.28 -1.28 -15.31
C PHE A 96 -17.54 -0.21 -16.10
N MET A 97 -17.88 -0.13 -17.39
CA MET A 97 -17.54 1.01 -18.23
C MET A 97 -18.53 2.13 -17.95
N LEU A 98 -18.02 3.28 -17.53
CA LEU A 98 -18.84 4.44 -17.23
C LEU A 98 -18.59 5.55 -18.25
N ARG A 99 -19.68 6.24 -18.62
CA ARG A 99 -19.61 7.43 -19.47
C ARG A 99 -18.59 8.44 -18.91
N GLY A 100 -17.69 8.89 -19.77
CA GLY A 100 -16.62 9.79 -19.38
C GLY A 100 -15.54 9.19 -18.48
N ARG A 101 -15.57 7.87 -18.24
CA ARG A 101 -14.59 7.16 -17.39
C ARG A 101 -14.47 7.75 -15.97
N ILE A 102 -15.58 8.24 -15.42
CA ILE A 102 -15.60 8.93 -14.12
C ILE A 102 -15.19 8.06 -12.93
N ASN A 103 -15.23 6.72 -13.09
CA ASN A 103 -14.71 5.74 -12.13
C ASN A 103 -13.21 5.48 -12.27
N ALA A 104 -12.55 6.00 -13.31
CA ALA A 104 -11.14 5.80 -13.57
C ALA A 104 -10.34 7.10 -13.60
N LEU A 105 -10.99 8.22 -13.87
CA LEU A 105 -10.35 9.53 -14.05
C LEU A 105 -11.02 10.60 -13.17
N GLY A 106 -10.18 11.44 -12.57
CA GLY A 106 -10.63 12.59 -11.79
C GLY A 106 -10.95 12.27 -10.32
N HIS A 107 -11.50 13.26 -9.64
CA HIS A 107 -11.69 13.23 -8.19
C HIS A 107 -12.68 12.15 -7.69
N GLN A 108 -13.62 11.73 -8.52
CA GLN A 108 -14.58 10.68 -8.16
C GLN A 108 -13.99 9.26 -8.23
N ALA A 109 -12.83 9.09 -8.88
CA ALA A 109 -12.13 7.82 -8.98
C ALA A 109 -11.17 7.54 -7.81
N VAL A 110 -10.98 8.53 -6.92
CA VAL A 110 -9.98 8.45 -5.86
C VAL A 110 -10.59 7.88 -4.58
N MET A 111 -9.99 6.80 -4.07
CA MET A 111 -10.25 6.29 -2.72
C MET A 111 -9.47 7.10 -1.67
N VAL A 112 -9.83 6.97 -0.40
CA VAL A 112 -9.02 7.51 0.71
C VAL A 112 -7.81 6.59 0.89
N PRO A 113 -6.57 7.08 0.68
CA PRO A 113 -5.38 6.25 0.70
C PRO A 113 -4.98 5.83 2.11
N GLY A 114 -4.41 4.62 2.24
CA GLY A 114 -4.02 4.04 3.52
C GLY A 114 -2.52 3.94 3.77
N ASN A 115 -1.67 4.02 2.73
CA ASN A 115 -0.25 3.66 2.84
C ASN A 115 0.50 4.38 3.96
N LEU A 116 0.48 5.71 4.00
CA LEU A 116 1.27 6.47 4.99
C LEU A 116 0.80 6.18 6.43
N LYS A 117 -0.52 6.06 6.64
CA LYS A 117 -1.07 5.70 7.94
C LYS A 117 -0.71 4.26 8.33
N GLY A 118 -0.71 3.34 7.36
CA GLY A 118 -0.26 1.97 7.54
C GLY A 118 1.21 1.88 7.93
N TYR A 119 2.08 2.62 7.24
CA TYR A 119 3.52 2.68 7.56
C TYR A 119 3.77 3.28 8.94
N GLN A 120 3.05 4.35 9.30
CA GLN A 120 3.12 4.92 10.64
C GLN A 120 2.72 3.88 11.70
N ALA A 121 1.59 3.20 11.51
CA ALA A 121 1.12 2.19 12.46
C ALA A 121 2.10 1.00 12.59
N LEU A 122 2.74 0.58 11.50
CA LEU A 122 3.78 -0.45 11.53
C LEU A 122 4.98 -0.01 12.39
N LEU A 123 5.47 1.21 12.18
CA LEU A 123 6.60 1.75 12.94
C LEU A 123 6.25 1.92 14.43
N GLU A 124 5.08 2.46 14.74
CA GLU A 124 4.63 2.67 16.12
C GLU A 124 4.43 1.36 16.89
N SER A 125 3.97 0.30 16.20
CA SER A 125 3.65 -0.98 16.86
C SER A 125 4.83 -1.95 16.92
N TYR A 126 5.72 -1.92 15.93
CA TYR A 126 6.74 -2.96 15.73
C TYR A 126 8.12 -2.41 15.36
N GLY A 127 8.27 -1.12 15.08
CA GLY A 127 9.55 -0.46 14.78
C GLY A 127 10.46 -0.30 15.99
N THR A 128 11.70 0.12 15.76
CA THR A 128 12.68 0.43 16.83
C THR A 128 12.66 1.91 17.21
#